data_71515c218afaa7b2a41c7bc2ec5895a1
#
_entry.id   71515c218afaa7b2a41c7bc2ec5895a1
#
_cell.length_a   1.000
_cell.length_b   1.000
_cell.length_c   1.000
_cell.angle_alpha   90.00
_cell.angle_beta   90.00
_cell.angle_gamma   90.00
#
_symmetry.space_group_name_H-M   'P 1'
#
loop_
_entity.id
_entity.type
_entity.pdbx_description
1 polymer ?
#
loop_
_entity_poly.entity_id
_entity_poly.type
_entity_poly.pdbx_seq_one_letter_code
_entity_poly.pdbx_strand_id
1 'polypeptide(L)'
;MTCLPFGLASAPHLFSSVTCWVAETLRAKGCRVLVYLDDYLIVNQNRSKLCLQASEAVRHLEDLGWILNYKKSILTPTQDLEYLGIRWQTLENRMSLPEKRISSLKATINQSLLKRQITLRELQSVLGQFNFANFVIPRGRLHCRQAQILLRHFNKKQPRQRKSIPHVVYQEMRWWLGATHRSSIIHKKPVTHFLTTDASDLGWGAHLNGHIMWGTWSPQQQRWHSNKKELYAVMAAIRANTVVLRKSHVLIQSDNRTLIAYIRKEGGTRSLTLLGLTYELLTLTDQFKITLSAHYLPGRYNTIADRLSRKKEVAEWHLLPQATGQVFRKWGRPEIDLFASRRSAVVTNYVSIDCRDQSASYIDAFSRTWQHKLAWVFPPPSLLPRVLAHLNHATGTYLVVAPDWPQAFWLQDLKSRALDHPHEIQNLSKTLIDMTTLQTPPQVHLLTLKVWKTGGGVPK
;
A
#
# COMPACT_ATOMS: atom_id res chain seq x y z
N MET A 1 -46.97 0.41 -11.06
CA MET A 1 -46.21 -0.38 -10.09
C MET A 1 -45.74 0.54 -9.00
N THR A 2 -46.07 0.26 -7.77
CA THR A 2 -45.75 1.08 -6.57
C THR A 2 -44.48 0.56 -5.84
N CYS A 3 -43.85 -0.52 -6.32
CA CYS A 3 -42.64 -1.10 -5.73
C CYS A 3 -41.71 -1.65 -6.81
N LEU A 4 -40.42 -1.83 -6.45
CA LEU A 4 -39.42 -2.48 -7.29
C LEU A 4 -39.56 -4.01 -7.18
N PRO A 5 -39.87 -4.73 -8.27
CA PRO A 5 -40.04 -6.17 -8.23
C PRO A 5 -38.69 -6.88 -8.01
N PHE A 6 -38.70 -7.98 -7.25
CA PHE A 6 -37.54 -8.85 -7.10
C PHE A 6 -37.15 -9.46 -8.47
N GLY A 7 -35.86 -9.54 -8.75
CA GLY A 7 -35.32 -10.08 -10.00
C GLY A 7 -35.13 -9.05 -11.13
N LEU A 8 -35.59 -7.81 -10.94
CA LEU A 8 -35.27 -6.71 -11.87
C LEU A 8 -33.78 -6.32 -11.72
N ALA A 9 -33.03 -6.32 -12.82
CA ALA A 9 -31.59 -6.04 -12.79
C ALA A 9 -31.23 -4.64 -12.26
N SER A 10 -32.10 -3.63 -12.46
CA SER A 10 -31.93 -2.26 -11.98
C SER A 10 -32.38 -2.05 -10.53
N ALA A 11 -33.16 -2.96 -9.93
CA ALA A 11 -33.72 -2.78 -8.58
C ALA A 11 -32.63 -2.58 -7.50
N PRO A 12 -31.53 -3.37 -7.45
CA PRO A 12 -30.48 -3.16 -6.46
C PRO A 12 -29.79 -1.80 -6.59
N HIS A 13 -29.62 -1.32 -7.84
CA HIS A 13 -28.99 -0.01 -8.11
C HIS A 13 -29.87 1.14 -7.63
N LEU A 14 -31.16 1.12 -7.98
CA LEU A 14 -32.12 2.14 -7.57
C LEU A 14 -32.27 2.16 -6.04
N PHE A 15 -32.40 0.99 -5.42
CA PHE A 15 -32.48 0.88 -3.97
C PHE A 15 -31.21 1.43 -3.29
N SER A 16 -30.02 1.06 -3.79
CA SER A 16 -28.76 1.60 -3.28
C SER A 16 -28.65 3.11 -3.43
N SER A 17 -29.19 3.69 -4.51
CA SER A 17 -29.19 5.15 -4.70
C SER A 17 -30.04 5.85 -3.64
N VAL A 18 -31.21 5.31 -3.30
CA VAL A 18 -32.08 5.84 -2.24
C VAL A 18 -31.41 5.73 -0.87
N THR A 19 -30.87 4.54 -0.54
CA THR A 19 -30.18 4.35 0.76
C THR A 19 -28.90 5.19 0.88
N CYS A 20 -28.16 5.42 -0.21
CA CYS A 20 -27.04 6.34 -0.23
C CYS A 20 -27.47 7.80 0.01
N TRP A 21 -28.57 8.24 -0.58
CA TRP A 21 -29.13 9.57 -0.31
C TRP A 21 -29.49 9.76 1.16
N VAL A 22 -30.15 8.77 1.80
CA VAL A 22 -30.40 8.80 3.24
C VAL A 22 -29.10 8.86 4.05
N ALA A 23 -28.08 8.10 3.65
CA ALA A 23 -26.78 8.14 4.31
C ALA A 23 -26.10 9.51 4.17
N GLU A 24 -26.27 10.20 3.04
CA GLU A 24 -25.75 11.56 2.83
C GLU A 24 -26.41 12.58 3.76
N THR A 25 -27.73 12.50 3.96
CA THR A 25 -28.43 13.38 4.92
C THR A 25 -27.93 13.18 6.35
N LEU A 26 -27.67 11.92 6.75
CA LEU A 26 -27.07 11.61 8.05
C LEU A 26 -25.62 12.12 8.17
N ARG A 27 -24.84 12.01 7.10
CA ARG A 27 -23.45 12.55 7.06
C ARG A 27 -23.43 14.07 7.16
N ALA A 28 -24.37 14.76 6.53
CA ALA A 28 -24.52 16.22 6.65
C ALA A 28 -24.77 16.66 8.11
N LYS A 29 -25.40 15.82 8.92
CA LYS A 29 -25.59 16.02 10.37
C LYS A 29 -24.38 15.59 11.21
N GLY A 30 -23.24 15.23 10.58
CA GLY A 30 -22.01 14.82 11.25
C GLY A 30 -21.96 13.35 11.69
N CYS A 31 -22.88 12.49 11.24
CA CYS A 31 -22.81 11.06 11.47
C CYS A 31 -21.80 10.39 10.52
N ARG A 32 -20.90 9.57 11.06
CA ARG A 32 -20.05 8.69 10.25
C ARG A 32 -20.81 7.40 9.95
N VAL A 33 -21.47 7.33 8.80
CA VAL A 33 -22.31 6.19 8.41
C VAL A 33 -21.77 5.54 7.13
N LEU A 34 -21.70 4.22 7.15
CA LEU A 34 -21.49 3.36 6.00
C LEU A 34 -22.80 2.66 5.69
N VAL A 35 -23.17 2.57 4.42
CA VAL A 35 -24.37 1.88 3.96
C VAL A 35 -24.01 0.83 2.92
N TYR A 36 -24.58 -0.34 3.05
CA TYR A 36 -24.53 -1.41 2.05
C TYR A 36 -25.92 -1.99 1.89
N LEU A 37 -26.59 -1.60 0.82
CA LEU A 37 -28.01 -1.90 0.58
C LEU A 37 -28.87 -1.46 1.78
N ASP A 38 -29.40 -2.41 2.53
CA ASP A 38 -30.27 -2.24 3.71
C ASP A 38 -29.49 -2.17 5.04
N ASP A 39 -28.19 -2.48 5.02
CA ASP A 39 -27.36 -2.49 6.22
C ASP A 39 -26.68 -1.13 6.44
N TYR A 40 -26.94 -0.47 7.57
CA TYR A 40 -26.31 0.78 7.99
C TYR A 40 -25.34 0.51 9.14
N LEU A 41 -24.12 0.98 9.04
CA LEU A 41 -23.12 0.95 10.12
C LEU A 41 -22.73 2.37 10.52
N ILE A 42 -23.04 2.76 11.75
CA ILE A 42 -22.68 4.06 12.32
C ILE A 42 -21.47 3.87 13.21
N VAL A 43 -20.45 4.72 13.07
CA VAL A 43 -19.19 4.61 13.81
C VAL A 43 -18.81 5.93 14.48
N ASN A 44 -18.39 5.88 15.74
CA ASN A 44 -17.86 7.02 16.46
C ASN A 44 -16.86 6.57 17.52
N GLN A 45 -15.89 7.44 17.87
CA GLN A 45 -14.91 7.19 18.94
C GLN A 45 -15.49 7.49 20.33
N ASN A 46 -16.56 8.28 20.42
CA ASN A 46 -17.25 8.62 21.65
C ASN A 46 -18.55 7.83 21.75
N ARG A 47 -18.69 7.00 22.80
CA ARG A 47 -19.85 6.12 23.01
C ARG A 47 -21.15 6.91 23.16
N SER A 48 -21.17 7.96 23.97
CA SER A 48 -22.38 8.77 24.22
C SER A 48 -22.85 9.46 22.93
N LYS A 49 -21.91 10.02 22.14
CA LYS A 49 -22.22 10.59 20.85
C LYS A 49 -22.73 9.55 19.85
N LEU A 50 -22.18 8.33 19.87
CA LEU A 50 -22.65 7.22 19.04
C LEU A 50 -24.09 6.81 19.39
N CYS A 51 -24.45 6.77 20.67
CA CYS A 51 -25.86 6.52 21.11
C CYS A 51 -26.80 7.56 20.53
N LEU A 52 -26.47 8.85 20.66
CA LEU A 52 -27.27 9.93 20.11
C LEU A 52 -27.45 9.84 18.60
N GLN A 53 -26.34 9.58 17.90
CA GLN A 53 -26.34 9.43 16.44
C GLN A 53 -27.13 8.20 15.97
N ALA A 54 -27.08 7.09 16.71
CA ALA A 54 -27.87 5.91 16.41
C ALA A 54 -29.38 6.19 16.60
N SER A 55 -29.79 6.85 17.70
CA SER A 55 -31.18 7.24 17.92
C SER A 55 -31.68 8.25 16.89
N GLU A 56 -30.83 9.20 16.47
CA GLU A 56 -31.18 10.16 15.41
C GLU A 56 -31.35 9.47 14.06
N ALA A 57 -30.46 8.52 13.72
CA ALA A 57 -30.56 7.75 12.48
C ALA A 57 -31.84 6.89 12.45
N VAL A 58 -32.20 6.24 13.56
CA VAL A 58 -33.45 5.50 13.68
C VAL A 58 -34.64 6.40 13.40
N ARG A 59 -34.76 7.54 14.12
CA ARG A 59 -35.85 8.50 13.93
C ARG A 59 -35.90 9.02 12.49
N HIS A 60 -34.75 9.39 11.92
CA HIS A 60 -34.69 9.90 10.56
C HIS A 60 -35.17 8.86 9.52
N LEU A 61 -34.83 7.58 9.69
CA LEU A 61 -35.32 6.51 8.83
C LEU A 61 -36.83 6.31 8.98
N GLU A 62 -37.36 6.33 10.23
CA GLU A 62 -38.79 6.19 10.50
C GLU A 62 -39.61 7.38 9.95
N ASP A 63 -39.11 8.60 10.11
CA ASP A 63 -39.71 9.82 9.54
C ASP A 63 -39.78 9.77 7.98
N LEU A 64 -38.85 9.07 7.36
CA LEU A 64 -38.85 8.81 5.91
C LEU A 64 -39.73 7.59 5.51
N GLY A 65 -40.42 6.95 6.47
CA GLY A 65 -41.29 5.80 6.22
C GLY A 65 -40.58 4.45 6.11
N TRP A 66 -39.31 4.35 6.51
CA TRP A 66 -38.60 3.06 6.52
C TRP A 66 -39.08 2.17 7.68
N ILE A 67 -39.24 0.88 7.39
CA ILE A 67 -39.58 -0.13 8.41
C ILE A 67 -38.27 -0.77 8.90
N LEU A 68 -37.93 -0.52 10.15
CA LEU A 68 -36.73 -1.04 10.79
C LEU A 68 -36.92 -2.45 11.35
N ASN A 69 -35.96 -3.32 11.12
CA ASN A 69 -35.92 -4.64 11.72
C ASN A 69 -35.21 -4.60 13.09
N TYR A 70 -35.87 -4.16 14.13
CA TYR A 70 -35.32 -4.04 15.48
C TYR A 70 -34.69 -5.34 16.02
N LYS A 71 -35.27 -6.51 15.67
CA LYS A 71 -34.73 -7.83 16.11
C LYS A 71 -33.37 -8.15 15.57
N LYS A 72 -33.01 -7.61 14.37
CA LYS A 72 -31.73 -7.81 13.72
C LYS A 72 -30.81 -6.61 13.91
N SER A 73 -31.30 -5.48 14.37
CA SER A 73 -30.54 -4.25 14.55
C SER A 73 -29.84 -4.23 15.90
N ILE A 74 -28.56 -3.87 15.93
CA ILE A 74 -27.76 -3.65 17.14
C ILE A 74 -27.69 -2.15 17.35
N LEU A 75 -28.55 -1.61 18.23
CA LEU A 75 -28.64 -0.17 18.49
C LEU A 75 -27.76 0.28 19.66
N THR A 76 -27.27 -0.65 20.48
CA THR A 76 -26.37 -0.35 21.57
C THR A 76 -24.90 -0.37 21.04
N PRO A 77 -24.11 0.69 21.26
CA PRO A 77 -22.72 0.72 20.85
C PRO A 77 -21.91 -0.46 21.39
N THR A 78 -21.26 -1.17 20.48
CA THR A 78 -20.39 -2.32 20.79
C THR A 78 -19.08 -2.23 20.05
N GLN A 79 -18.04 -2.86 20.57
CA GLN A 79 -16.72 -3.01 19.94
C GLN A 79 -16.50 -4.43 19.37
N ASP A 80 -17.50 -5.30 19.49
CA ASP A 80 -17.53 -6.64 18.88
C ASP A 80 -18.82 -6.77 18.09
N LEU A 81 -18.73 -6.75 16.77
CA LEU A 81 -19.86 -6.67 15.86
C LEU A 81 -19.65 -7.57 14.65
N GLU A 82 -20.67 -8.31 14.24
CA GLU A 82 -20.74 -8.93 12.93
C GLU A 82 -21.38 -7.96 11.92
N TYR A 83 -20.60 -7.57 10.90
CA TYR A 83 -21.05 -6.70 9.81
C TYR A 83 -20.54 -7.23 8.47
N LEU A 84 -21.45 -7.38 7.51
CA LEU A 84 -21.20 -7.98 6.19
C LEU A 84 -20.53 -9.37 6.25
N GLY A 85 -20.89 -10.17 7.26
CA GLY A 85 -20.39 -11.53 7.47
C GLY A 85 -18.94 -11.61 7.93
N ILE A 86 -18.44 -10.54 8.53
CA ILE A 86 -17.14 -10.46 9.19
C ILE A 86 -17.36 -10.00 10.62
N ARG A 87 -16.69 -10.64 11.58
CA ARG A 87 -16.66 -10.22 12.97
C ARG A 87 -15.55 -9.21 13.19
N TRP A 88 -15.92 -8.02 13.61
CA TRP A 88 -15.05 -6.89 13.89
C TRP A 88 -14.88 -6.72 15.40
N GLN A 89 -13.67 -6.87 15.89
CA GLN A 89 -13.29 -6.73 17.30
C GLN A 89 -12.34 -5.54 17.42
N THR A 90 -12.90 -4.34 17.55
CA THR A 90 -12.13 -3.09 17.45
C THR A 90 -11.22 -2.87 18.66
N LEU A 91 -11.59 -3.35 19.86
CA LEU A 91 -10.75 -3.28 21.05
C LEU A 91 -9.46 -4.10 20.89
N GLU A 92 -9.56 -5.27 20.23
CA GLU A 92 -8.45 -6.18 19.97
C GLU A 92 -7.73 -5.84 18.67
N ASN A 93 -8.19 -4.80 17.94
CA ASN A 93 -7.72 -4.48 16.60
C ASN A 93 -7.72 -5.69 15.65
N ARG A 94 -8.78 -6.49 15.69
CA ARG A 94 -8.87 -7.79 15.01
C ARG A 94 -10.18 -7.93 14.22
N MET A 95 -10.09 -8.59 13.06
CA MET A 95 -11.24 -9.05 12.28
C MET A 95 -11.08 -10.54 11.95
N SER A 96 -12.19 -11.30 12.01
CA SER A 96 -12.23 -12.75 11.82
C SER A 96 -13.51 -13.21 11.12
N LEU A 97 -13.54 -14.47 10.69
CA LEU A 97 -14.77 -15.09 10.22
C LEU A 97 -15.67 -15.43 11.41
N PRO A 98 -17.00 -15.21 11.31
CA PRO A 98 -17.96 -15.77 12.26
C PRO A 98 -17.97 -17.30 12.25
N GLU A 99 -18.28 -17.94 13.39
CA GLU A 99 -18.27 -19.41 13.52
C GLU A 99 -19.16 -20.13 12.49
N LYS A 100 -20.31 -19.56 12.17
CA LYS A 100 -21.19 -20.09 11.12
C LYS A 100 -20.52 -20.16 9.76
N ARG A 101 -19.72 -19.15 9.42
CA ARG A 101 -18.94 -19.09 8.18
C ARG A 101 -17.78 -20.09 8.19
N ILE A 102 -17.10 -20.23 9.33
CA ILE A 102 -16.02 -21.21 9.53
C ILE A 102 -16.56 -22.62 9.34
N SER A 103 -17.69 -22.95 9.96
CA SER A 103 -18.34 -24.27 9.85
C SER A 103 -18.75 -24.59 8.41
N SER A 104 -19.37 -23.65 7.71
CA SER A 104 -19.75 -23.79 6.30
C SER A 104 -18.51 -23.99 5.39
N LEU A 105 -17.46 -23.19 5.61
CA LEU A 105 -16.22 -23.30 4.85
C LEU A 105 -15.54 -24.68 5.06
N LYS A 106 -15.43 -25.13 6.32
CA LYS A 106 -14.89 -26.46 6.66
C LYS A 106 -15.70 -27.59 6.03
N ALA A 107 -17.03 -27.52 6.08
CA ALA A 107 -17.89 -28.53 5.46
C ALA A 107 -17.66 -28.62 3.94
N THR A 108 -17.60 -27.47 3.25
CA THR A 108 -17.34 -27.41 1.80
C THR A 108 -15.98 -27.99 1.44
N ILE A 109 -14.93 -27.66 2.22
CA ILE A 109 -13.58 -28.16 1.98
C ILE A 109 -13.53 -29.68 2.22
N ASN A 110 -14.07 -30.18 3.36
CA ASN A 110 -14.08 -31.61 3.67
C ASN A 110 -14.80 -32.42 2.60
N GLN A 111 -15.97 -31.94 2.13
CA GLN A 111 -16.68 -32.57 1.03
C GLN A 111 -15.84 -32.62 -0.26
N SER A 112 -15.05 -31.56 -0.54
CA SER A 112 -14.19 -31.49 -1.72
C SER A 112 -12.98 -32.41 -1.60
N LEU A 113 -12.39 -32.56 -0.41
CA LEU A 113 -11.25 -33.43 -0.16
C LEU A 113 -11.56 -34.94 -0.34
N LEU A 114 -12.83 -35.32 -0.19
CA LEU A 114 -13.27 -36.70 -0.44
C LEU A 114 -13.38 -37.07 -1.93
N LYS A 115 -13.37 -36.07 -2.81
CA LYS A 115 -13.56 -36.25 -4.26
C LYS A 115 -12.22 -36.35 -4.98
N ARG A 116 -12.12 -37.32 -5.93
CA ARG A 116 -10.99 -37.37 -6.86
C ARG A 116 -11.12 -36.39 -8.03
N GLN A 117 -12.33 -36.03 -8.37
CA GLN A 117 -12.66 -35.11 -9.46
C GLN A 117 -13.63 -34.04 -8.98
N ILE A 118 -13.54 -32.85 -9.57
CA ILE A 118 -14.38 -31.70 -9.25
C ILE A 118 -14.96 -31.11 -10.53
N THR A 119 -16.19 -30.62 -10.47
CA THR A 119 -16.83 -29.87 -11.54
C THR A 119 -16.46 -28.39 -11.50
N LEU A 120 -16.68 -27.68 -12.62
CA LEU A 120 -16.48 -26.23 -12.69
C LEU A 120 -17.25 -25.50 -11.58
N ARG A 121 -18.54 -25.84 -11.38
CA ARG A 121 -19.43 -25.20 -10.41
C ARG A 121 -18.98 -25.44 -8.97
N GLU A 122 -18.57 -26.65 -8.64
CA GLU A 122 -18.05 -26.98 -7.31
C GLU A 122 -16.76 -26.20 -7.01
N LEU A 123 -15.82 -26.15 -7.99
CA LEU A 123 -14.58 -25.39 -7.82
C LEU A 123 -14.82 -23.88 -7.68
N GLN A 124 -15.80 -23.35 -8.44
CA GLN A 124 -16.21 -21.94 -8.30
C GLN A 124 -16.81 -21.66 -6.93
N SER A 125 -17.62 -22.58 -6.37
CA SER A 125 -18.18 -22.47 -5.03
C SER A 125 -17.09 -22.42 -3.95
N VAL A 126 -16.12 -23.35 -4.02
CA VAL A 126 -14.97 -23.37 -3.10
C VAL A 126 -14.16 -22.07 -3.21
N LEU A 127 -13.82 -21.65 -4.43
CA LEU A 127 -13.04 -20.42 -4.66
C LEU A 127 -13.81 -19.17 -4.26
N GLY A 128 -15.14 -19.15 -4.38
CA GLY A 128 -15.99 -18.06 -3.91
C GLY A 128 -15.88 -17.90 -2.39
N GLN A 129 -15.94 -19.00 -1.64
CA GLN A 129 -15.75 -18.97 -0.19
C GLN A 129 -14.33 -18.58 0.21
N PHE A 130 -13.30 -19.09 -0.48
CA PHE A 130 -11.92 -18.68 -0.28
C PHE A 130 -11.72 -17.19 -0.56
N ASN A 131 -12.31 -16.67 -1.64
CA ASN A 131 -12.19 -15.26 -2.02
C ASN A 131 -12.80 -14.33 -0.95
N PHE A 132 -13.94 -14.72 -0.38
CA PHE A 132 -14.52 -14.00 0.75
C PHE A 132 -13.62 -14.07 1.98
N ALA A 133 -13.19 -15.28 2.37
CA ALA A 133 -12.36 -15.51 3.55
C ALA A 133 -10.97 -14.85 3.45
N ASN A 134 -10.43 -14.65 2.24
CA ASN A 134 -9.17 -13.92 1.98
C ASN A 134 -9.14 -12.50 2.55
N PHE A 135 -10.29 -11.90 2.82
CA PHE A 135 -10.35 -10.58 3.41
C PHE A 135 -9.84 -10.58 4.87
N VAL A 136 -10.09 -11.66 5.58
CA VAL A 136 -9.76 -11.77 7.01
C VAL A 136 -8.69 -12.82 7.34
N ILE A 137 -8.46 -13.79 6.46
CA ILE A 137 -7.46 -14.84 6.69
C ILE A 137 -6.14 -14.45 5.98
N PRO A 138 -5.09 -14.12 6.75
CA PRO A 138 -3.78 -13.79 6.19
C PRO A 138 -3.23 -14.92 5.32
N ARG A 139 -2.63 -14.59 4.19
CA ARG A 139 -2.07 -15.54 3.21
C ARG A 139 -3.10 -16.40 2.47
N GLY A 140 -4.39 -16.18 2.70
CA GLY A 140 -5.42 -16.93 1.99
C GLY A 140 -5.33 -16.80 0.48
N ARG A 141 -4.99 -15.62 -0.04
CA ARG A 141 -4.79 -15.41 -1.49
C ARG A 141 -3.67 -16.27 -2.06
N LEU A 142 -2.59 -16.45 -1.32
CA LEU A 142 -1.47 -17.32 -1.74
C LEU A 142 -1.94 -18.76 -1.89
N HIS A 143 -2.75 -19.24 -0.95
CA HIS A 143 -3.24 -20.62 -0.86
C HIS A 143 -4.56 -20.87 -1.61
N CYS A 144 -4.84 -20.11 -2.65
CA CYS A 144 -5.92 -20.38 -3.62
C CYS A 144 -5.43 -20.32 -5.07
N ARG A 145 -4.11 -20.10 -5.30
CA ARG A 145 -3.58 -19.89 -6.65
C ARG A 145 -3.60 -21.15 -7.50
N GLN A 146 -3.31 -22.31 -6.92
CA GLN A 146 -3.34 -23.58 -7.65
C GLN A 146 -4.78 -23.97 -8.02
N ALA A 147 -5.73 -23.77 -7.11
CA ALA A 147 -7.16 -23.94 -7.42
C ALA A 147 -7.65 -22.96 -8.52
N GLN A 148 -7.17 -21.69 -8.52
CA GLN A 148 -7.44 -20.74 -9.59
C GLN A 148 -6.79 -21.13 -10.92
N ILE A 149 -5.59 -21.74 -10.90
CA ILE A 149 -4.94 -22.29 -12.10
C ILE A 149 -5.77 -23.45 -12.64
N LEU A 150 -6.20 -24.39 -11.78
CA LEU A 150 -7.10 -25.49 -12.18
C LEU A 150 -8.39 -24.95 -12.82
N LEU A 151 -9.00 -23.89 -12.26
CA LEU A 151 -10.21 -23.26 -12.79
C LEU A 151 -10.04 -22.79 -14.25
N ARG A 152 -8.86 -22.31 -14.63
CA ARG A 152 -8.57 -21.83 -16.00
C ARG A 152 -8.57 -22.95 -17.04
N HIS A 153 -8.37 -24.17 -16.62
CA HIS A 153 -8.37 -25.33 -17.54
C HIS A 153 -9.77 -25.84 -17.85
N PHE A 154 -10.83 -25.36 -17.18
CA PHE A 154 -12.20 -25.73 -17.48
C PHE A 154 -12.73 -25.04 -18.72
N ASN A 155 -13.49 -25.78 -19.55
CA ASN A 155 -14.28 -25.20 -20.63
C ASN A 155 -15.58 -24.62 -20.05
N LYS A 156 -15.74 -23.30 -20.13
CA LYS A 156 -16.93 -22.59 -19.61
C LYS A 156 -18.23 -23.01 -20.28
N LYS A 157 -18.15 -23.51 -21.52
CA LYS A 157 -19.32 -24.02 -22.28
C LYS A 157 -19.78 -25.42 -21.80
N GLN A 158 -18.98 -26.11 -20.96
CA GLN A 158 -19.27 -27.44 -20.46
C GLN A 158 -19.27 -27.44 -18.90
N PRO A 159 -20.29 -26.88 -18.24
CA PRO A 159 -20.31 -26.69 -16.79
C PRO A 159 -20.32 -28.02 -15.99
N ARG A 160 -20.72 -29.13 -16.62
CA ARG A 160 -20.71 -30.49 -16.03
C ARG A 160 -19.38 -31.23 -16.21
N GLN A 161 -18.42 -30.66 -16.95
CA GLN A 161 -17.10 -31.25 -17.11
C GLN A 161 -16.47 -31.49 -15.74
N ARG A 162 -15.91 -32.70 -15.54
CA ARG A 162 -15.14 -33.05 -14.35
C ARG A 162 -13.66 -33.05 -14.66
N LYS A 163 -12.84 -32.58 -13.72
CA LYS A 163 -11.37 -32.65 -13.79
C LYS A 163 -10.81 -33.24 -12.54
N SER A 164 -9.74 -34.01 -12.67
CA SER A 164 -8.97 -34.54 -11.54
C SER A 164 -8.40 -33.38 -10.73
N ILE A 165 -8.45 -33.48 -9.41
CA ILE A 165 -7.91 -32.48 -8.50
C ILE A 165 -6.39 -32.75 -8.35
N PRO A 166 -5.51 -31.83 -8.77
CA PRO A 166 -4.07 -31.99 -8.56
C PRO A 166 -3.71 -32.01 -7.07
N HIS A 167 -2.66 -32.73 -6.72
CA HIS A 167 -2.18 -32.86 -5.34
C HIS A 167 -1.93 -31.47 -4.66
N VAL A 168 -1.38 -30.50 -5.42
CA VAL A 168 -1.13 -29.14 -4.92
C VAL A 168 -2.42 -28.40 -4.54
N VAL A 169 -3.56 -28.69 -5.18
CA VAL A 169 -4.86 -28.11 -4.84
C VAL A 169 -5.39 -28.74 -3.54
N TYR A 170 -5.17 -30.06 -3.33
CA TYR A 170 -5.47 -30.69 -2.03
C TYR A 170 -4.63 -30.08 -0.89
N GLN A 171 -3.36 -29.75 -1.15
CA GLN A 171 -2.51 -29.08 -0.16
C GLN A 171 -3.05 -27.71 0.20
N GLU A 172 -3.52 -26.90 -0.78
CA GLU A 172 -4.19 -25.62 -0.53
C GLU A 172 -5.46 -25.82 0.33
N MET A 173 -6.33 -26.78 -0.03
CA MET A 173 -7.56 -27.06 0.73
C MET A 173 -7.26 -27.48 2.18
N ARG A 174 -6.24 -28.32 2.41
CA ARG A 174 -5.82 -28.71 3.77
C ARG A 174 -5.26 -27.53 4.56
N TRP A 175 -4.49 -26.66 3.90
CA TRP A 175 -4.02 -25.43 4.53
C TRP A 175 -5.20 -24.57 5.02
N TRP A 176 -6.23 -24.43 4.18
CA TRP A 176 -7.44 -23.70 4.53
C TRP A 176 -8.13 -24.24 5.77
N LEU A 177 -8.23 -25.56 5.93
CA LEU A 177 -8.81 -26.16 7.14
C LEU A 177 -8.08 -25.72 8.42
N GLY A 178 -6.76 -25.69 8.39
CA GLY A 178 -5.94 -25.23 9.51
C GLY A 178 -5.94 -23.69 9.70
N ALA A 179 -6.29 -22.93 8.66
CA ALA A 179 -6.24 -21.48 8.68
C ALA A 179 -7.56 -20.79 9.04
N THR A 180 -8.68 -21.51 9.10
CA THR A 180 -10.05 -20.95 9.27
C THR A 180 -10.22 -20.08 10.51
N HIS A 181 -9.47 -20.34 11.58
CA HIS A 181 -9.52 -19.57 12.84
C HIS A 181 -8.53 -18.40 12.89
N ARG A 182 -7.74 -18.19 11.82
CA ARG A 182 -6.83 -17.04 11.76
C ARG A 182 -7.64 -15.74 11.63
N SER A 183 -7.03 -14.68 12.09
CA SER A 183 -7.59 -13.33 12.03
C SER A 183 -6.60 -12.35 11.45
N SER A 184 -7.09 -11.27 10.87
CA SER A 184 -6.30 -10.13 10.42
C SER A 184 -6.46 -8.97 11.38
N ILE A 185 -5.47 -8.06 11.36
CA ILE A 185 -5.55 -6.79 12.07
C ILE A 185 -6.35 -5.77 11.24
N ILE A 186 -7.20 -4.99 11.91
CA ILE A 186 -7.98 -3.92 11.29
C ILE A 186 -7.05 -2.78 10.87
N HIS A 187 -6.26 -2.28 11.82
CA HIS A 187 -5.31 -1.20 11.61
C HIS A 187 -3.87 -1.73 11.61
N LYS A 188 -3.23 -1.69 10.46
CA LYS A 188 -1.83 -2.07 10.33
C LYS A 188 -0.94 -1.06 11.07
N LYS A 189 0.18 -1.54 11.58
CA LYS A 189 1.22 -0.65 12.12
C LYS A 189 1.70 0.32 11.05
N PRO A 190 2.12 1.54 11.41
CA PRO A 190 2.75 2.47 10.48
C PRO A 190 3.94 1.83 9.76
N VAL A 191 4.22 2.30 8.56
CA VAL A 191 5.44 1.91 7.82
C VAL A 191 6.65 2.43 8.57
N THR A 192 7.61 1.55 8.83
CA THR A 192 8.85 1.88 9.55
C THR A 192 10.08 1.80 8.64
N HIS A 193 10.01 1.00 7.58
CA HIS A 193 11.12 0.79 6.66
C HIS A 193 10.67 0.99 5.21
N PHE A 194 11.51 1.67 4.46
CA PHE A 194 11.26 2.03 3.06
C PHE A 194 12.32 1.36 2.19
N LEU A 195 11.90 0.36 1.42
CA LEU A 195 12.76 -0.43 0.55
C LEU A 195 12.46 -0.09 -0.91
N THR A 196 13.46 0.38 -1.63
CA THR A 196 13.40 0.57 -3.08
C THR A 196 14.30 -0.46 -3.75
N THR A 197 13.84 -1.09 -4.82
CA THR A 197 14.62 -2.11 -5.55
C THR A 197 14.55 -1.90 -7.04
N ASP A 198 15.58 -2.38 -7.72
CA ASP A 198 15.67 -2.48 -9.19
C ASP A 198 16.54 -3.67 -9.59
N ALA A 199 16.30 -4.20 -10.78
CA ALA A 199 17.08 -5.28 -11.36
C ALA A 199 17.37 -5.05 -12.85
N SER A 200 18.65 -5.05 -13.21
CA SER A 200 19.12 -4.99 -14.59
C SER A 200 19.67 -6.34 -15.06
N ASP A 201 20.24 -6.37 -16.25
CA ASP A 201 20.98 -7.56 -16.72
C ASP A 201 22.34 -7.74 -16.04
N LEU A 202 22.88 -6.68 -15.44
CA LEU A 202 24.19 -6.71 -14.77
C LEU A 202 24.10 -7.15 -13.30
N GLY A 203 22.97 -6.84 -12.62
CA GLY A 203 22.81 -7.12 -11.21
C GLY A 203 21.50 -6.57 -10.66
N TRP A 204 21.41 -6.54 -9.35
CA TRP A 204 20.29 -5.91 -8.61
C TRP A 204 20.82 -4.83 -7.69
N GLY A 205 19.98 -3.85 -7.44
CA GLY A 205 20.22 -2.77 -6.50
C GLY A 205 19.05 -2.57 -5.56
N ALA A 206 19.34 -2.21 -4.32
CA ALA A 206 18.35 -1.93 -3.31
C ALA A 206 18.79 -0.80 -2.38
N HIS A 207 17.83 -0.05 -1.88
CA HIS A 207 18.03 1.02 -0.91
C HIS A 207 17.00 0.88 0.20
N LEU A 208 17.48 0.60 1.42
CA LEU A 208 16.67 0.41 2.62
C LEU A 208 16.98 1.49 3.65
N ASN A 209 16.09 2.47 3.86
CA ASN A 209 16.26 3.53 4.86
C ASN A 209 17.63 4.25 4.83
N GLY A 210 18.23 4.46 3.67
CA GLY A 210 19.58 5.04 3.55
C GLY A 210 20.68 3.99 3.35
N HIS A 211 20.46 2.73 3.72
CA HIS A 211 21.42 1.66 3.50
C HIS A 211 21.31 1.13 2.06
N ILE A 212 22.41 1.17 1.31
CA ILE A 212 22.50 0.69 -0.05
C ILE A 212 23.01 -0.76 -0.11
N MET A 213 22.44 -1.53 -1.00
CA MET A 213 22.78 -2.93 -1.24
C MET A 213 22.78 -3.19 -2.74
N TRP A 214 23.63 -4.08 -3.17
CA TRP A 214 23.68 -4.51 -4.57
C TRP A 214 24.27 -5.91 -4.67
N GLY A 215 24.05 -6.56 -5.80
CA GLY A 215 24.64 -7.86 -6.08
C GLY A 215 24.64 -8.16 -7.57
N THR A 216 25.50 -9.11 -7.96
CA THR A 216 25.63 -9.57 -9.34
C THR A 216 24.88 -10.89 -9.51
N TRP A 217 24.47 -11.16 -10.75
CA TRP A 217 23.82 -12.42 -11.10
C TRP A 217 24.83 -13.55 -11.28
N SER A 218 24.53 -14.72 -10.76
CA SER A 218 25.23 -15.95 -11.16
C SER A 218 24.91 -16.27 -12.64
N PRO A 219 25.72 -17.12 -13.33
CA PRO A 219 25.45 -17.51 -14.72
C PRO A 219 24.06 -18.10 -14.94
N GLN A 220 23.49 -18.80 -13.95
CA GLN A 220 22.14 -19.31 -14.00
C GLN A 220 21.07 -18.20 -13.84
N GLN A 221 21.32 -17.24 -12.96
CA GLN A 221 20.44 -16.10 -12.70
C GLN A 221 20.41 -15.10 -13.85
N GLN A 222 21.50 -14.96 -14.59
CA GLN A 222 21.58 -14.09 -15.77
C GLN A 222 20.50 -14.43 -16.81
N ARG A 223 20.15 -15.72 -16.93
CA ARG A 223 19.13 -16.24 -17.84
C ARG A 223 17.70 -16.05 -17.35
N TRP A 224 17.50 -15.53 -16.15
CA TRP A 224 16.17 -15.32 -15.61
C TRP A 224 15.43 -14.20 -16.33
N HIS A 225 14.13 -14.36 -16.46
CA HIS A 225 13.25 -13.30 -16.93
C HIS A 225 13.30 -12.08 -15.99
N SER A 226 13.22 -10.86 -16.53
CA SER A 226 13.32 -9.59 -15.79
C SER A 226 12.43 -9.57 -14.54
N ASN A 227 11.15 -9.95 -14.66
CA ASN A 227 10.24 -10.01 -13.51
C ASN A 227 10.70 -10.93 -12.38
N LYS A 228 11.43 -12.02 -12.71
CA LYS A 228 12.01 -12.91 -11.67
C LYS A 228 13.20 -12.24 -11.01
N LYS A 229 14.06 -11.57 -11.78
CA LYS A 229 15.21 -10.79 -11.27
C LYS A 229 14.72 -9.71 -10.30
N GLU A 230 13.69 -8.97 -10.67
CA GLU A 230 13.08 -7.92 -9.86
C GLU A 230 12.52 -8.44 -8.52
N LEU A 231 11.74 -9.53 -8.56
CA LEU A 231 11.18 -10.11 -7.34
C LEU A 231 12.29 -10.70 -6.44
N TYR A 232 13.33 -11.25 -7.06
CA TYR A 232 14.49 -11.75 -6.33
C TYR A 232 15.27 -10.61 -5.65
N ALA A 233 15.40 -9.44 -6.28
CA ALA A 233 16.05 -8.27 -5.67
C ALA A 233 15.38 -7.89 -4.33
N VAL A 234 14.04 -7.88 -4.31
CA VAL A 234 13.28 -7.67 -3.05
C VAL A 234 13.58 -8.76 -2.04
N MET A 235 13.54 -10.03 -2.46
CA MET A 235 13.81 -11.16 -1.56
C MET A 235 15.23 -11.13 -1.01
N ALA A 236 16.23 -10.82 -1.83
CA ALA A 236 17.63 -10.71 -1.43
C ALA A 236 17.82 -9.58 -0.40
N ALA A 237 17.25 -8.40 -0.65
CA ALA A 237 17.32 -7.26 0.25
C ALA A 237 16.66 -7.57 1.61
N ILE A 238 15.49 -8.20 1.63
CA ILE A 238 14.80 -8.58 2.88
C ILE A 238 15.59 -9.66 3.61
N ARG A 239 16.08 -10.68 2.90
CA ARG A 239 16.86 -11.79 3.48
C ARG A 239 18.13 -11.32 4.17
N ALA A 240 18.83 -10.36 3.56
CA ALA A 240 20.03 -9.77 4.14
C ALA A 240 19.75 -8.93 5.41
N ASN A 241 18.50 -8.47 5.62
CA ASN A 241 18.15 -7.56 6.70
C ASN A 241 17.07 -8.11 7.63
N THR A 242 16.86 -9.42 7.70
CA THR A 242 15.78 -10.04 8.51
C THR A 242 15.82 -9.67 9.98
N VAL A 243 17.01 -9.48 10.55
CA VAL A 243 17.18 -9.10 11.97
C VAL A 243 16.66 -7.69 12.21
N VAL A 244 17.07 -6.72 11.36
CA VAL A 244 16.66 -5.31 11.44
C VAL A 244 15.17 -5.16 11.14
N LEU A 245 14.66 -5.92 10.17
CA LEU A 245 13.26 -5.85 9.73
C LEU A 245 12.30 -6.65 10.59
N ARG A 246 12.76 -7.35 11.61
CA ARG A 246 11.91 -8.18 12.48
C ARG A 246 10.79 -7.38 13.13
N LYS A 247 9.54 -7.87 13.01
CA LYS A 247 8.30 -7.23 13.53
C LYS A 247 8.02 -5.82 12.97
N SER A 248 8.63 -5.46 11.84
CA SER A 248 8.47 -4.16 11.19
C SER A 248 7.42 -4.19 10.07
N HIS A 249 7.05 -3.00 9.59
CA HIS A 249 6.26 -2.82 8.38
C HIS A 249 7.15 -2.19 7.30
N VAL A 250 7.39 -2.92 6.22
CA VAL A 250 8.24 -2.52 5.11
C VAL A 250 7.39 -2.10 3.91
N LEU A 251 7.62 -0.89 3.43
CA LEU A 251 7.07 -0.39 2.19
C LEU A 251 8.06 -0.67 1.05
N ILE A 252 7.65 -1.49 0.11
CA ILE A 252 8.44 -1.80 -1.09
C ILE A 252 8.03 -0.86 -2.21
N GLN A 253 9.00 -0.28 -2.90
CA GLN A 253 8.83 0.58 -4.06
C GLN A 253 9.65 0.01 -5.23
N SER A 254 9.03 -0.15 -6.40
CA SER A 254 9.68 -0.62 -7.63
C SER A 254 8.88 -0.12 -8.84
N ASP A 255 9.52 0.04 -9.96
CA ASP A 255 8.89 0.37 -11.23
C ASP A 255 8.32 -0.86 -11.97
N ASN A 256 8.53 -2.05 -11.41
CA ASN A 256 7.97 -3.29 -11.96
C ASN A 256 6.55 -3.53 -11.44
N ARG A 257 5.55 -3.21 -12.27
CA ARG A 257 4.12 -3.40 -11.95
C ARG A 257 3.76 -4.86 -11.65
N THR A 258 4.46 -5.82 -12.28
CA THR A 258 4.24 -7.26 -12.04
C THR A 258 4.66 -7.64 -10.64
N LEU A 259 5.85 -7.22 -10.21
CA LEU A 259 6.35 -7.39 -8.85
C LEU A 259 5.36 -6.83 -7.82
N ILE A 260 4.95 -5.57 -7.99
CA ILE A 260 4.00 -4.90 -7.09
C ILE A 260 2.68 -5.68 -7.02
N ALA A 261 2.17 -6.16 -8.16
CA ALA A 261 0.95 -6.95 -8.19
C ALA A 261 1.11 -8.30 -7.47
N TYR A 262 2.25 -8.99 -7.63
CA TYR A 262 2.50 -10.28 -6.98
C TYR A 262 2.61 -10.13 -5.45
N ILE A 263 3.24 -9.08 -4.96
CA ILE A 263 3.30 -8.81 -3.50
C ILE A 263 1.92 -8.44 -2.95
N ARG A 264 1.23 -7.46 -3.57
CA ARG A 264 -0.09 -6.99 -3.10
C ARG A 264 -1.16 -8.07 -3.13
N LYS A 265 -1.12 -8.92 -4.16
CA LYS A 265 -2.11 -9.97 -4.39
C LYS A 265 -1.67 -11.33 -3.84
N GLU A 266 -0.52 -11.39 -3.17
CA GLU A 266 0.05 -12.62 -2.63
C GLU A 266 0.18 -13.70 -3.73
N GLY A 267 0.91 -13.37 -4.80
CA GLY A 267 1.13 -14.23 -5.95
C GLY A 267 0.21 -13.96 -7.14
N GLY A 268 0.32 -14.81 -8.14
CA GLY A 268 -0.43 -14.75 -9.39
C GLY A 268 -0.58 -16.12 -10.02
N THR A 269 -1.37 -16.20 -11.11
CA THR A 269 -1.68 -17.47 -11.80
C THR A 269 -1.03 -17.60 -13.18
N ARG A 270 -0.28 -16.57 -13.63
CA ARG A 270 0.34 -16.57 -14.97
C ARG A 270 1.72 -17.21 -15.01
N SER A 271 2.49 -17.11 -13.95
CA SER A 271 3.86 -17.64 -13.87
C SER A 271 4.03 -18.44 -12.56
N LEU A 272 4.25 -19.75 -12.68
CA LEU A 272 4.53 -20.62 -11.55
C LEU A 272 5.87 -20.27 -10.89
N THR A 273 6.85 -19.84 -11.69
CA THR A 273 8.16 -19.43 -11.17
C THR A 273 8.04 -18.20 -10.26
N LEU A 274 7.25 -17.18 -10.68
CA LEU A 274 7.01 -16.01 -9.83
C LEU A 274 6.15 -16.36 -8.62
N LEU A 275 5.19 -17.28 -8.77
CA LEU A 275 4.39 -17.77 -7.66
C LEU A 275 5.26 -18.44 -6.60
N GLY A 276 6.18 -19.35 -7.01
CA GLY A 276 7.12 -20.02 -6.10
C GLY A 276 7.99 -19.01 -5.34
N LEU A 277 8.60 -18.05 -6.06
CA LEU A 277 9.43 -17.02 -5.43
C LEU A 277 8.64 -16.10 -4.49
N THR A 278 7.36 -15.81 -4.84
CA THR A 278 6.47 -15.07 -3.93
C THR A 278 6.14 -15.86 -2.68
N TYR A 279 5.95 -17.19 -2.81
CA TYR A 279 5.73 -18.08 -1.68
C TYR A 279 6.92 -18.06 -0.72
N GLU A 280 8.15 -18.16 -1.25
CA GLU A 280 9.38 -18.08 -0.45
C GLU A 280 9.50 -16.73 0.27
N LEU A 281 9.27 -15.62 -0.45
CA LEU A 281 9.31 -14.27 0.12
C LEU A 281 8.31 -14.11 1.27
N LEU A 282 7.07 -14.54 1.05
CA LEU A 282 6.01 -14.36 2.06
C LEU A 282 6.21 -15.30 3.25
N THR A 283 6.74 -16.52 3.04
CA THR A 283 7.13 -17.44 4.13
C THR A 283 8.24 -16.83 4.98
N LEU A 284 9.27 -16.27 4.33
CA LEU A 284 10.37 -15.58 5.03
C LEU A 284 9.82 -14.41 5.87
N THR A 285 8.93 -13.61 5.30
CA THR A 285 8.36 -12.45 6.03
C THR A 285 7.48 -12.87 7.20
N ASP A 286 6.74 -13.97 7.08
CA ASP A 286 5.92 -14.52 8.18
C ASP A 286 6.80 -15.03 9.33
N GLN A 287 7.89 -15.73 8.99
CA GLN A 287 8.86 -16.23 9.98
C GLN A 287 9.42 -15.12 10.86
N PHE A 288 9.71 -13.95 10.27
CA PHE A 288 10.26 -12.78 10.98
C PHE A 288 9.20 -11.77 11.42
N LYS A 289 7.91 -12.06 11.20
CA LYS A 289 6.77 -11.14 11.49
C LYS A 289 6.91 -9.79 10.78
N ILE A 290 7.41 -9.80 9.54
CA ILE A 290 7.55 -8.63 8.69
C ILE A 290 6.26 -8.44 7.90
N THR A 291 5.65 -7.26 7.99
CA THR A 291 4.51 -6.87 7.16
C THR A 291 5.01 -6.19 5.90
N LEU A 292 4.49 -6.56 4.74
CA LEU A 292 4.83 -5.91 3.47
C LEU A 292 3.67 -5.06 2.96
N SER A 293 4.02 -3.87 2.48
CA SER A 293 3.21 -3.09 1.55
C SER A 293 4.04 -2.84 0.30
N ALA A 294 3.40 -2.70 -0.86
CA ALA A 294 4.12 -2.49 -2.10
C ALA A 294 3.45 -1.40 -2.94
N HIS A 295 4.22 -0.45 -3.47
CA HIS A 295 3.75 0.63 -4.30
C HIS A 295 4.62 0.80 -5.55
N TYR A 296 3.96 1.13 -6.64
CA TYR A 296 4.63 1.43 -7.89
C TYR A 296 5.36 2.77 -7.78
N LEU A 297 6.61 2.80 -8.24
CA LEU A 297 7.44 4.00 -8.37
C LEU A 297 7.91 4.06 -9.82
N PRO A 298 7.59 5.10 -10.61
CA PRO A 298 8.09 5.21 -11.98
C PRO A 298 9.61 5.14 -12.05
N GLY A 299 10.17 4.44 -13.05
CA GLY A 299 11.61 4.20 -13.18
C GLY A 299 12.46 5.47 -13.17
N ARG A 300 11.96 6.58 -13.75
CA ARG A 300 12.62 7.90 -13.69
C ARG A 300 12.82 8.43 -12.26
N TYR A 301 12.08 7.90 -11.28
CA TYR A 301 12.18 8.27 -9.86
C TYR A 301 12.84 7.18 -9.01
N ASN A 302 13.15 6.01 -9.60
CA ASN A 302 13.86 4.90 -8.96
C ASN A 302 15.37 4.99 -9.15
N THR A 303 15.93 6.19 -9.12
CA THR A 303 17.30 6.49 -9.58
C THR A 303 18.39 5.80 -8.77
N ILE A 304 18.22 5.67 -7.45
CA ILE A 304 19.21 5.02 -6.58
C ILE A 304 19.33 3.54 -6.93
N ALA A 305 18.22 2.81 -6.87
CA ALA A 305 18.23 1.37 -7.09
C ALA A 305 18.60 1.02 -8.55
N ASP A 306 18.11 1.80 -9.56
CA ASP A 306 18.48 1.62 -10.97
C ASP A 306 20.00 1.77 -11.18
N ARG A 307 20.63 2.80 -10.61
CA ARG A 307 22.08 2.97 -10.74
C ARG A 307 22.86 1.86 -10.04
N LEU A 308 22.44 1.44 -8.87
CA LEU A 308 23.06 0.32 -8.16
C LEU A 308 22.95 -0.99 -8.96
N SER A 309 21.80 -1.28 -9.56
CA SER A 309 21.60 -2.46 -10.40
C SER A 309 22.53 -2.48 -11.63
N ARG A 310 22.89 -1.29 -12.12
CA ARG A 310 23.77 -1.08 -13.28
C ARG A 310 25.23 -0.80 -12.92
N LYS A 311 25.59 -0.89 -11.63
CA LYS A 311 26.94 -0.57 -11.10
C LYS A 311 27.40 0.86 -11.43
N LYS A 312 26.47 1.81 -11.47
CA LYS A 312 26.75 3.24 -11.68
C LYS A 312 26.70 3.97 -10.34
N GLU A 313 27.39 5.10 -10.25
CA GLU A 313 27.30 6.00 -9.10
C GLU A 313 25.88 6.52 -8.94
N VAL A 314 25.46 6.75 -7.69
CA VAL A 314 24.12 7.25 -7.36
C VAL A 314 23.96 8.69 -7.87
N ALA A 315 22.82 9.00 -8.47
CA ALA A 315 22.51 10.35 -8.94
C ALA A 315 22.34 11.32 -7.77
N GLU A 316 22.91 12.50 -7.93
CA GLU A 316 22.74 13.60 -6.99
C GLU A 316 22.16 14.82 -7.72
N TRP A 317 20.86 15.01 -7.63
CA TRP A 317 20.17 16.10 -8.30
C TRP A 317 20.32 17.41 -7.55
N HIS A 318 20.65 18.47 -8.29
CA HIS A 318 20.82 19.83 -7.77
C HIS A 318 20.03 20.82 -8.62
N LEU A 319 19.30 21.72 -7.96
CA LEU A 319 18.62 22.84 -8.59
C LEU A 319 19.51 24.09 -8.56
N LEU A 320 19.78 24.63 -9.74
CA LEU A 320 20.62 25.82 -9.90
C LEU A 320 20.02 27.07 -9.23
N PRO A 321 20.85 28.08 -8.89
CA PRO A 321 20.43 29.31 -8.22
C PRO A 321 19.29 30.08 -8.91
N GLN A 322 19.14 29.93 -10.22
CA GLN A 322 18.02 30.54 -10.97
C GLN A 322 16.66 30.00 -10.50
N ALA A 323 16.54 28.69 -10.26
CA ALA A 323 15.31 28.07 -9.79
C ALA A 323 15.13 28.29 -8.28
N THR A 324 16.17 28.00 -7.48
CA THR A 324 16.08 28.14 -6.02
C THR A 324 15.87 29.59 -5.59
N GLY A 325 16.48 30.55 -6.31
CA GLY A 325 16.31 31.97 -6.05
C GLY A 325 14.87 32.49 -6.26
N GLN A 326 14.10 31.89 -7.18
CA GLN A 326 12.68 32.22 -7.34
C GLN A 326 11.87 31.75 -6.12
N VAL A 327 12.14 30.54 -5.64
CA VAL A 327 11.51 29.98 -4.45
C VAL A 327 11.86 30.77 -3.20
N PHE A 328 13.14 31.13 -3.04
CA PHE A 328 13.62 31.88 -1.87
C PHE A 328 13.10 33.31 -1.82
N ARG A 329 12.87 33.95 -2.97
CA ARG A 329 12.17 35.26 -3.02
C ARG A 329 10.71 35.15 -2.55
N LYS A 330 10.05 34.04 -2.88
CA LYS A 330 8.64 33.84 -2.51
C LYS A 330 8.46 33.48 -1.02
N TRP A 331 9.32 32.62 -0.45
CA TRP A 331 9.08 32.04 0.88
C TRP A 331 10.20 32.25 1.90
N GLY A 332 11.25 32.94 1.52
CA GLY A 332 12.43 33.15 2.35
C GLY A 332 13.56 32.14 2.07
N ARG A 333 14.77 32.50 2.50
CA ARG A 333 15.94 31.62 2.34
C ARG A 333 15.96 30.57 3.46
N PRO A 334 16.06 29.28 3.16
CA PRO A 334 16.19 28.23 4.17
C PRO A 334 17.47 28.38 5.00
N GLU A 335 17.40 27.98 6.26
CA GLU A 335 18.57 27.95 7.16
C GLU A 335 19.44 26.70 6.96
N ILE A 336 18.87 25.63 6.40
CA ILE A 336 19.54 24.36 6.17
C ILE A 336 18.99 23.61 4.95
N ASP A 337 19.84 22.86 4.26
CA ASP A 337 19.48 21.88 3.22
C ASP A 337 19.62 20.46 3.79
N LEU A 338 18.50 19.75 3.92
CA LEU A 338 18.46 18.45 4.60
C LEU A 338 18.88 17.26 3.72
N PHE A 339 19.04 17.45 2.41
CA PHE A 339 19.39 16.37 1.48
C PHE A 339 20.43 16.82 0.45
N ALA A 340 21.61 17.10 0.92
CA ALA A 340 22.68 17.60 0.05
C ALA A 340 24.05 16.95 0.34
N SER A 341 24.99 17.23 -0.51
CA SER A 341 26.41 17.13 -0.27
C SER A 341 27.03 18.52 -0.34
N ARG A 342 28.32 18.62 -0.04
CA ARG A 342 29.08 19.87 -0.24
C ARG A 342 28.93 20.46 -1.65
N ARG A 343 28.70 19.60 -2.68
CA ARG A 343 28.59 20.02 -4.09
C ARG A 343 27.17 20.47 -4.47
N SER A 344 26.17 19.93 -3.82
CA SER A 344 24.77 20.12 -4.19
C SER A 344 23.97 21.02 -3.24
N ALA A 345 24.56 21.43 -2.12
CA ALA A 345 23.89 22.27 -1.13
C ALA A 345 23.45 23.62 -1.73
N VAL A 346 22.19 24.00 -1.52
CA VAL A 346 21.62 25.27 -1.97
C VAL A 346 21.76 26.40 -0.93
N VAL A 347 22.13 26.04 0.27
CA VAL A 347 22.47 26.97 1.39
C VAL A 347 23.71 26.48 2.11
N THR A 348 24.33 27.36 2.92
CA THR A 348 25.63 27.08 3.58
C THR A 348 25.57 25.89 4.53
N ASN A 349 24.51 25.80 5.33
CA ASN A 349 24.30 24.68 6.25
C ASN A 349 23.59 23.55 5.49
N TYR A 350 24.12 22.34 5.58
CA TYR A 350 23.52 21.18 4.92
C TYR A 350 23.76 19.90 5.69
N VAL A 351 23.00 18.88 5.37
CA VAL A 351 23.08 17.53 5.92
C VAL A 351 23.50 16.57 4.84
N SER A 352 24.55 15.81 5.10
CA SER A 352 25.10 14.83 4.16
C SER A 352 24.74 13.40 4.57
N ILE A 353 24.72 12.49 3.62
CA ILE A 353 24.68 11.05 3.89
C ILE A 353 26.11 10.44 3.97
N ASP A 354 27.13 11.13 3.48
CA ASP A 354 28.52 10.68 3.56
C ASP A 354 29.09 10.97 4.94
N CYS A 355 29.36 9.90 5.70
CA CYS A 355 29.94 10.03 7.05
C CYS A 355 31.35 10.65 7.07
N ARG A 356 32.02 10.80 5.92
CA ARG A 356 33.33 11.42 5.77
C ARG A 356 33.25 12.94 5.55
N ASP A 357 32.04 13.47 5.29
CA ASP A 357 31.84 14.90 5.02
C ASP A 357 31.86 15.71 6.33
N GLN A 358 33.04 16.21 6.67
CA GLN A 358 33.25 17.04 7.88
C GLN A 358 32.64 18.44 7.78
N SER A 359 32.22 18.89 6.58
CA SER A 359 31.61 20.20 6.38
C SER A 359 30.10 20.19 6.62
N ALA A 360 29.48 19.00 6.67
CA ALA A 360 28.07 18.84 6.93
C ALA A 360 27.72 19.19 8.38
N SER A 361 26.57 19.82 8.59
CA SER A 361 26.06 20.14 9.94
C SER A 361 25.84 18.87 10.78
N TYR A 362 25.41 17.80 10.16
CA TYR A 362 25.34 16.44 10.71
C TYR A 362 25.14 15.42 9.57
N ILE A 363 25.20 14.15 9.95
CA ILE A 363 25.10 13.03 8.99
C ILE A 363 23.73 12.37 9.12
N ASP A 364 23.14 12.01 7.99
CA ASP A 364 21.79 11.46 7.79
C ASP A 364 20.66 12.36 8.32
N ALA A 365 19.91 12.94 7.40
CA ALA A 365 18.78 13.83 7.71
C ALA A 365 17.78 13.19 8.69
N PHE A 366 17.61 11.89 8.63
CA PHE A 366 16.68 11.16 9.48
C PHE A 366 17.23 10.74 10.85
N SER A 367 18.50 11.07 11.14
CA SER A 367 19.14 10.76 12.44
C SER A 367 18.61 11.62 13.59
N ARG A 368 17.96 12.74 13.27
CA ARG A 368 17.43 13.70 14.25
C ARG A 368 16.00 14.10 13.92
N THR A 369 15.21 14.48 14.92
CA THR A 369 13.92 15.15 14.72
C THR A 369 14.17 16.54 14.14
N TRP A 370 13.41 16.91 13.13
CA TRP A 370 13.57 18.20 12.46
C TRP A 370 12.86 19.31 13.23
N GLN A 371 13.62 20.38 13.54
CA GLN A 371 13.16 21.56 14.27
C GLN A 371 13.76 22.80 13.60
N HIS A 372 13.15 23.25 12.50
CA HIS A 372 13.69 24.32 11.67
C HIS A 372 12.66 25.38 11.40
N LYS A 373 13.04 26.67 11.47
CA LYS A 373 12.16 27.76 11.04
C LYS A 373 11.79 27.64 9.57
N LEU A 374 12.79 27.37 8.73
CA LEU A 374 12.60 27.07 7.32
C LEU A 374 13.77 26.19 6.83
N ALA A 375 13.46 25.01 6.32
CA ALA A 375 14.44 24.10 5.76
C ALA A 375 14.15 23.73 4.30
N TRP A 376 15.19 23.47 3.52
CA TRP A 376 15.09 22.92 2.17
C TRP A 376 15.15 21.40 2.21
N VAL A 377 14.25 20.76 1.45
CA VAL A 377 14.08 19.30 1.46
C VAL A 377 13.94 18.82 0.02
N PHE A 378 15.05 18.44 -0.60
CA PHE A 378 15.05 17.89 -1.95
C PHE A 378 15.57 16.44 -1.95
N PRO A 379 14.78 15.49 -1.45
CA PRO A 379 15.17 14.10 -1.41
C PRO A 379 15.05 13.44 -2.77
N PRO A 380 15.75 12.33 -3.02
CA PRO A 380 15.38 11.39 -4.07
C PRO A 380 13.89 11.01 -3.93
N PRO A 381 13.12 10.98 -5.05
CA PRO A 381 11.66 10.77 -4.97
C PRO A 381 11.22 9.49 -4.25
N SER A 382 12.07 8.47 -4.22
CA SER A 382 11.85 7.23 -3.46
C SER A 382 11.81 7.45 -1.94
N LEU A 383 12.42 8.51 -1.43
CA LEU A 383 12.44 8.85 -0.01
C LEU A 383 11.27 9.74 0.43
N LEU A 384 10.48 10.30 -0.48
CA LEU A 384 9.35 11.17 -0.13
C LEU A 384 8.39 10.54 0.89
N PRO A 385 8.02 9.25 0.81
CA PRO A 385 7.18 8.63 1.84
C PRO A 385 7.84 8.63 3.23
N ARG A 386 9.17 8.45 3.29
CA ARG A 386 9.93 8.52 4.55
C ARG A 386 10.00 9.94 5.08
N VAL A 387 10.19 10.93 4.20
CA VAL A 387 10.18 12.36 4.54
C VAL A 387 8.84 12.75 5.17
N LEU A 388 7.72 12.39 4.55
CA LEU A 388 6.38 12.70 5.05
C LEU A 388 6.10 12.01 6.40
N ALA A 389 6.52 10.76 6.56
CA ALA A 389 6.43 10.07 7.84
C ALA A 389 7.27 10.76 8.93
N HIS A 390 8.47 11.26 8.58
CA HIS A 390 9.35 11.98 9.50
C HIS A 390 8.77 13.35 9.88
N LEU A 391 8.12 14.05 8.96
CA LEU A 391 7.44 15.32 9.21
C LEU A 391 6.35 15.23 10.28
N ASN A 392 5.76 14.07 10.55
CA ASN A 392 4.79 13.88 11.64
C ASN A 392 5.34 14.27 13.02
N HIS A 393 6.64 14.15 13.20
CA HIS A 393 7.35 14.45 14.45
C HIS A 393 8.17 15.74 14.37
N ALA A 394 8.12 16.43 13.24
CA ALA A 394 8.88 17.66 13.00
C ALA A 394 8.11 18.90 13.46
N THR A 395 8.83 20.00 13.69
CA THR A 395 8.26 21.33 13.96
C THR A 395 8.86 22.35 13.02
N GLY A 396 8.06 23.36 12.63
CA GLY A 396 8.49 24.43 11.74
C GLY A 396 8.02 24.29 10.30
N THR A 397 8.77 24.83 9.34
CA THR A 397 8.37 24.93 7.93
C THR A 397 9.41 24.29 7.02
N TYR A 398 8.95 23.61 5.96
CA TYR A 398 9.79 22.84 5.05
C TYR A 398 9.42 23.14 3.61
N LEU A 399 10.40 23.46 2.77
CA LEU A 399 10.27 23.57 1.33
C LEU A 399 10.59 22.23 0.70
N VAL A 400 9.56 21.43 0.50
CA VAL A 400 9.70 20.07 -0.04
C VAL A 400 9.62 20.07 -1.55
N VAL A 401 10.70 19.69 -2.22
CA VAL A 401 10.72 19.50 -3.68
C VAL A 401 10.26 18.08 -4.00
N ALA A 402 9.18 18.01 -4.76
CA ALA A 402 8.57 16.73 -5.14
C ALA A 402 8.15 16.73 -6.61
N PRO A 403 8.19 15.57 -7.29
CA PRO A 403 7.65 15.46 -8.64
C PRO A 403 6.13 15.65 -8.64
N ASP A 404 5.64 16.32 -9.68
CA ASP A 404 4.20 16.40 -9.93
C ASP A 404 3.71 15.08 -10.51
N TRP A 405 3.31 14.20 -9.61
CA TRP A 405 2.83 12.87 -9.96
C TRP A 405 1.44 12.62 -9.36
N PRO A 406 0.35 12.86 -10.14
CA PRO A 406 -1.03 12.81 -9.63
C PRO A 406 -1.43 11.46 -9.02
N GLN A 407 -0.82 10.36 -9.47
CA GLN A 407 -1.10 9.01 -8.97
C GLN A 407 -0.19 8.57 -7.82
N ALA A 408 0.65 9.47 -7.29
CA ALA A 408 1.50 9.15 -6.15
C ALA A 408 0.65 8.93 -4.89
N PHE A 409 0.84 7.79 -4.25
CA PHE A 409 0.07 7.43 -3.03
C PHE A 409 0.33 8.37 -1.84
N TRP A 410 1.44 9.06 -1.85
CA TRP A 410 1.84 10.03 -0.82
C TRP A 410 1.39 11.48 -1.13
N LEU A 411 0.88 11.75 -2.35
CA LEU A 411 0.58 13.12 -2.78
C LEU A 411 -0.51 13.77 -1.91
N GLN A 412 -1.49 13.00 -1.45
CA GLN A 412 -2.56 13.53 -0.62
C GLN A 412 -2.04 13.97 0.76
N ASP A 413 -1.11 13.23 1.34
CA ASP A 413 -0.44 13.64 2.58
C ASP A 413 0.36 14.94 2.37
N LEU A 414 1.11 15.04 1.26
CA LEU A 414 1.84 16.27 0.93
C LEU A 414 0.90 17.48 0.76
N LYS A 415 -0.23 17.31 0.09
CA LYS A 415 -1.26 18.34 -0.08
C LYS A 415 -1.88 18.79 1.25
N SER A 416 -2.17 17.86 2.15
CA SER A 416 -2.76 18.17 3.46
C SER A 416 -1.84 18.98 4.38
N ARG A 417 -0.51 18.95 4.12
CA ARG A 417 0.51 19.71 4.85
C ARG A 417 0.81 21.07 4.23
N ALA A 418 0.31 21.34 3.01
CA ALA A 418 0.64 22.55 2.27
C ALA A 418 0.11 23.81 2.98
N LEU A 419 0.99 24.77 3.21
CA LEU A 419 0.70 26.07 3.80
C LEU A 419 0.45 27.15 2.73
N ASP A 420 0.77 26.85 1.47
CA ASP A 420 0.60 27.75 0.32
C ASP A 420 0.48 26.92 -0.96
N HIS A 421 0.06 27.55 -2.06
CA HIS A 421 0.05 26.93 -3.37
C HIS A 421 1.46 26.52 -3.82
N PRO A 422 1.65 25.30 -4.35
CA PRO A 422 2.96 24.82 -4.77
C PRO A 422 3.54 25.71 -5.88
N HIS A 423 4.86 25.88 -5.87
CA HIS A 423 5.60 26.59 -6.90
C HIS A 423 6.19 25.58 -7.90
N GLU A 424 5.83 25.71 -9.16
CA GLU A 424 6.38 24.85 -10.22
C GLU A 424 7.74 25.36 -10.69
N ILE A 425 8.72 24.46 -10.74
CA ILE A 425 10.06 24.79 -11.25
C ILE A 425 10.03 24.77 -12.77
N GLN A 426 10.29 25.92 -13.36
CA GLN A 426 10.31 26.10 -14.81
C GLN A 426 11.67 25.73 -15.42
N ASN A 427 11.66 25.31 -16.70
CA ASN A 427 12.86 25.03 -17.48
C ASN A 427 13.84 24.05 -16.83
N LEU A 428 13.36 22.90 -16.36
CA LEU A 428 14.17 21.89 -15.68
C LEU A 428 15.41 21.46 -16.50
N SER A 429 15.33 21.46 -17.82
CA SER A 429 16.47 21.17 -18.71
C SER A 429 17.64 22.14 -18.57
N LYS A 430 17.38 23.34 -18.04
CA LYS A 430 18.40 24.37 -17.81
C LYS A 430 18.70 24.61 -16.33
N THR A 431 17.88 24.09 -15.43
CA THR A 431 17.94 24.42 -14.00
C THR A 431 18.16 23.19 -13.10
N LEU A 432 18.07 21.97 -13.64
CA LEU A 432 18.32 20.72 -12.92
C LEU A 432 19.56 20.03 -13.45
N ILE A 433 20.53 19.77 -12.59
CA ILE A 433 21.80 19.09 -12.91
C ILE A 433 21.97 17.89 -12.00
N ASP A 434 22.50 16.82 -12.55
CA ASP A 434 23.04 15.68 -11.78
C ASP A 434 24.52 15.98 -11.46
N MET A 435 24.82 16.24 -10.22
CA MET A 435 26.17 16.58 -9.74
C MET A 435 27.17 15.44 -9.91
N THR A 436 26.73 14.21 -10.12
CA THR A 436 27.58 13.05 -10.38
C THR A 436 28.12 13.06 -11.81
N THR A 437 27.28 13.44 -12.78
CA THR A 437 27.63 13.45 -14.20
C THR A 437 27.87 14.83 -14.77
N LEU A 438 27.51 15.89 -14.05
CA LEU A 438 27.48 17.31 -14.47
C LEU A 438 26.61 17.55 -15.71
N GLN A 439 25.63 16.68 -15.94
CA GLN A 439 24.68 16.77 -17.04
C GLN A 439 23.24 16.85 -16.52
N THR A 440 22.33 17.27 -17.40
CA THR A 440 20.90 17.19 -17.11
C THR A 440 20.48 15.73 -16.94
N PRO A 441 19.59 15.41 -15.97
CA PRO A 441 19.09 14.06 -15.81
C PRO A 441 18.45 13.51 -17.10
N PRO A 442 18.56 12.21 -17.37
CA PRO A 442 17.89 11.59 -18.50
C PRO A 442 16.38 11.86 -18.47
N GLN A 443 15.77 12.06 -19.63
CA GLN A 443 14.32 12.31 -19.76
C GLN A 443 13.80 13.50 -18.93
N VAL A 444 14.63 14.51 -18.68
CA VAL A 444 14.26 15.71 -17.90
C VAL A 444 12.99 16.40 -18.43
N HIS A 445 12.73 16.31 -19.73
CA HIS A 445 11.52 16.86 -20.37
C HIS A 445 10.22 16.17 -19.94
N LEU A 446 10.31 14.97 -19.35
CA LEU A 446 9.17 14.23 -18.77
C LEU A 446 9.03 14.47 -17.26
N LEU A 447 9.93 15.27 -16.69
CA LEU A 447 9.87 15.60 -15.27
C LEU A 447 9.14 16.92 -15.09
N THR A 448 8.28 16.99 -14.09
CA THR A 448 7.73 18.21 -13.55
C THR A 448 8.00 18.20 -12.05
N LEU A 449 8.71 19.20 -11.55
CA LEU A 449 9.01 19.36 -10.13
C LEU A 449 8.25 20.55 -9.56
N LYS A 450 7.66 20.35 -8.38
CA LYS A 450 7.00 21.39 -7.61
C LYS A 450 7.64 21.51 -6.22
N VAL A 451 7.77 22.71 -5.75
CA VAL A 451 8.17 23.02 -4.37
C VAL A 451 6.93 23.28 -3.56
N TRP A 452 6.79 22.55 -2.47
CA TRP A 452 5.67 22.65 -1.53
C TRP A 452 6.15 23.29 -0.24
N LYS A 453 5.54 24.40 0.17
CA LYS A 453 5.75 24.94 1.52
C LYS A 453 4.85 24.20 2.48
N THR A 454 5.44 23.37 3.35
CA THR A 454 4.72 22.46 4.24
C THR A 454 5.02 22.74 5.71
N GLY A 455 4.04 22.49 6.57
CA GLY A 455 4.23 22.49 8.03
C GLY A 455 4.71 21.14 8.56
N GLY A 456 5.48 21.17 9.66
CA GLY A 456 5.74 20.00 10.49
C GLY A 456 4.52 19.64 11.34
N GLY A 457 4.54 18.43 11.93
CA GLY A 457 3.43 17.84 12.70
C GLY A 457 2.50 16.95 11.87
N VAL A 458 1.55 16.32 12.54
CA VAL A 458 0.50 15.52 11.89
C VAL A 458 -0.49 16.46 11.18
N PRO A 459 -0.86 16.20 9.93
CA PRO A 459 -1.86 17.01 9.22
C PRO A 459 -3.19 17.01 9.98
N LYS A 460 -3.87 18.15 9.99
CA LYS A 460 -5.18 18.31 10.63
C LYS A 460 -6.29 17.66 9.81
#